data_645f64d4d0bd1e8459220d35a03d0e11
#
_entry.id   645f64d4d0bd1e8459220d35a03d0e11
#
_cell.length_a   1.000
_cell.length_b   1.000
_cell.length_c   1.000
_cell.angle_alpha   90.00
_cell.angle_beta   90.00
_cell.angle_gamma   90.00
#
_symmetry.space_group_name_H-M   'P 1'
#
loop_
_entity.id
_entity.type
_entity.pdbx_description
1 polymer ?
#
loop_
_entity_poly.entity_id
_entity_poly.type
_entity_poly.pdbx_seq_one_letter_code
_entity_poly.pdbx_strand_id
1 'polypeptide(L)'
;MSDHDHHDHSQPPLEAQDAGSQALAEALRSSFVIVKIAMAALVVIIFAAGFFTVGPQEKAVILRFGKPQGEGQKMLLGAGLHWSLPYPIDEVIRIPITEIQKVSSTVGWFLTTPEMELAGTEPPAGPSLNPQIDGYVVTADRNIIHTRATVSYHIDDPRTAIFNFASGTNQQFNLGGVSNAVQNAVNEALILTAARFNVDDILTRDIAGFQDAVQQRVTDLAEREHLGVAIDQVQVQSVAPRQLKDVFAMVTTARQNRDKLINDALSEQNRIASQAGAAAASITNAAESARTRYVTAIESDATAFTELLPKYTGNPNLFAQLELAKAMTQILTNVQDKIFLPQRADGKPRELRLQLNREPPQPKSAANP
;
A
#
# COMPACT_ATOMS: atom_id res chain seq x y z
N MET A 1 -50.35 -47.46 117.62
CA MET A 1 -50.14 -46.02 117.62
C MET A 1 -49.03 -45.70 116.63
N SER A 2 -49.32 -44.93 115.73
CA SER A 2 -48.41 -44.37 114.75
C SER A 2 -48.61 -44.84 113.28
N ASP A 3 -49.19 -44.01 112.61
CA ASP A 3 -49.49 -43.98 111.22
C ASP A 3 -48.25 -43.92 110.30
N HIS A 4 -48.28 -44.70 109.27
CA HIS A 4 -47.31 -44.51 108.14
C HIS A 4 -48.02 -43.95 106.91
N ASP A 5 -47.75 -42.73 106.64
CA ASP A 5 -48.14 -42.12 105.43
C ASP A 5 -47.25 -42.57 104.28
N HIS A 6 -47.86 -43.18 103.26
CA HIS A 6 -47.23 -43.44 101.97
C HIS A 6 -47.39 -42.26 101.05
N HIS A 7 -46.28 -41.61 100.79
CA HIS A 7 -46.22 -40.62 99.69
C HIS A 7 -46.06 -41.38 98.36
N ASP A 8 -47.12 -41.31 97.59
CA ASP A 8 -47.18 -41.71 96.17
C ASP A 8 -46.48 -40.64 95.35
N HIS A 9 -45.34 -41.05 94.74
CA HIS A 9 -44.66 -40.19 93.71
C HIS A 9 -45.26 -40.50 92.34
N SER A 10 -46.31 -39.82 92.00
CA SER A 10 -46.80 -39.71 90.60
C SER A 10 -45.75 -39.05 89.73
N GLN A 11 -45.18 -39.86 88.80
CA GLN A 11 -44.35 -39.34 87.72
C GLN A 11 -45.19 -38.37 86.89
N PRO A 12 -44.60 -37.21 86.48
CA PRO A 12 -45.30 -36.28 85.56
C PRO A 12 -45.52 -36.97 84.19
N PRO A 13 -46.68 -36.77 83.57
CA PRO A 13 -46.98 -37.38 82.30
C PRO A 13 -45.99 -36.88 81.26
N LEU A 14 -45.41 -37.82 80.49
CA LEU A 14 -44.68 -37.53 79.24
C LEU A 14 -45.56 -36.64 78.40
N GLU A 15 -45.13 -35.40 78.24
CA GLU A 15 -45.76 -34.50 77.32
C GLU A 15 -45.90 -35.16 75.95
N ALA A 16 -47.12 -35.48 75.58
CA ALA A 16 -47.43 -35.90 74.21
C ALA A 16 -46.99 -34.80 73.28
N GLN A 17 -45.87 -34.99 72.62
CA GLN A 17 -45.43 -34.04 71.59
C GLN A 17 -46.56 -33.89 70.57
N ASP A 18 -47.14 -32.71 70.55
CA ASP A 18 -48.30 -32.39 69.73
C ASP A 18 -47.93 -32.71 68.22
N ALA A 19 -48.74 -33.55 67.58
CA ALA A 19 -48.54 -34.01 66.21
C ALA A 19 -48.35 -32.82 65.26
N GLY A 20 -48.88 -31.64 65.63
CA GLY A 20 -48.70 -30.37 64.90
C GLY A 20 -47.27 -29.83 65.02
N SER A 21 -46.64 -29.97 66.22
CA SER A 21 -45.27 -29.50 66.42
C SER A 21 -44.23 -30.42 65.71
N GLN A 22 -44.51 -31.71 65.65
CA GLN A 22 -43.68 -32.66 64.88
C GLN A 22 -43.80 -32.45 63.37
N ALA A 23 -45.01 -32.26 62.84
CA ALA A 23 -45.21 -31.89 61.40
C ALA A 23 -44.58 -30.56 61.02
N LEU A 24 -44.65 -29.58 61.93
CA LEU A 24 -43.98 -28.31 61.74
C LEU A 24 -42.43 -28.39 61.71
N ALA A 25 -41.88 -29.17 62.64
CA ALA A 25 -40.46 -29.44 62.74
C ALA A 25 -39.93 -30.20 61.49
N GLU A 26 -40.72 -31.18 61.00
CA GLU A 26 -40.39 -31.97 59.82
C GLU A 26 -40.48 -31.07 58.51
N ALA A 27 -41.51 -30.25 58.41
CA ALA A 27 -41.65 -29.27 57.32
C ALA A 27 -40.53 -28.25 57.36
N LEU A 28 -40.15 -27.70 58.49
CA LEU A 28 -39.01 -26.84 58.67
C LEU A 28 -37.71 -27.52 58.32
N ARG A 29 -37.47 -28.78 58.74
CA ARG A 29 -36.28 -29.57 58.41
C ARG A 29 -36.17 -29.78 56.89
N SER A 30 -37.27 -30.11 56.23
CA SER A 30 -37.33 -30.30 54.77
C SER A 30 -37.04 -28.99 54.05
N SER A 31 -37.66 -27.87 54.50
CA SER A 31 -37.38 -26.53 53.94
C SER A 31 -35.92 -26.12 54.12
N PHE A 32 -35.28 -26.39 55.25
CA PHE A 32 -33.87 -26.12 55.49
C PHE A 32 -32.95 -26.93 54.55
N VAL A 33 -33.29 -28.16 54.21
CA VAL A 33 -32.55 -29.00 53.26
C VAL A 33 -32.64 -28.37 51.86
N ILE A 34 -33.83 -27.98 51.44
CA ILE A 34 -34.04 -27.31 50.13
C ILE A 34 -33.25 -25.99 50.07
N VAL A 35 -33.32 -25.19 51.14
CA VAL A 35 -32.55 -23.93 51.20
C VAL A 35 -31.04 -24.18 51.15
N LYS A 36 -30.53 -25.22 51.86
CA LYS A 36 -29.09 -25.58 51.76
C LYS A 36 -28.68 -26.01 50.36
N ILE A 37 -29.52 -26.84 49.70
CA ILE A 37 -29.25 -27.26 48.32
C ILE A 37 -29.27 -26.03 47.36
N ALA A 38 -30.27 -25.16 47.51
CA ALA A 38 -30.37 -23.95 46.73
C ALA A 38 -29.17 -23.00 46.95
N MET A 39 -28.72 -22.82 48.21
CA MET A 39 -27.51 -22.06 48.52
C MET A 39 -26.25 -22.73 47.94
N ALA A 40 -26.11 -24.04 48.05
CA ALA A 40 -24.98 -24.75 47.46
C ALA A 40 -24.96 -24.61 45.93
N ALA A 41 -26.12 -24.76 45.27
CA ALA A 41 -26.28 -24.52 43.85
C ALA A 41 -25.94 -23.07 43.47
N LEU A 42 -26.38 -22.09 44.24
CA LEU A 42 -26.07 -20.67 44.02
C LEU A 42 -24.55 -20.43 44.11
N VAL A 43 -23.88 -20.97 45.11
CA VAL A 43 -22.42 -20.86 45.25
C VAL A 43 -21.70 -21.47 44.04
N VAL A 44 -22.14 -22.63 43.55
CA VAL A 44 -21.57 -23.25 42.36
C VAL A 44 -21.78 -22.39 41.11
N ILE A 45 -22.97 -21.80 40.96
CA ILE A 45 -23.27 -20.90 39.83
C ILE A 45 -22.40 -19.65 39.91
N ILE A 46 -22.22 -19.06 41.09
CA ILE A 46 -21.34 -17.89 41.27
C ILE A 46 -19.90 -18.23 40.93
N PHE A 47 -19.41 -19.41 41.36
CA PHE A 47 -18.06 -19.84 41.01
C PHE A 47 -17.89 -20.09 39.52
N ALA A 48 -18.88 -20.72 38.90
CA ALA A 48 -18.87 -21.00 37.47
C ALA A 48 -18.95 -19.71 36.61
N ALA A 49 -19.68 -18.71 37.06
CA ALA A 49 -19.82 -17.43 36.40
C ALA A 49 -18.54 -16.57 36.43
N GLY A 50 -17.56 -16.93 37.28
CA GLY A 50 -16.28 -16.23 37.38
C GLY A 50 -15.25 -16.56 36.28
N PHE A 51 -15.48 -17.57 35.44
CA PHE A 51 -14.57 -17.91 34.37
C PHE A 51 -14.75 -17.00 33.16
N PHE A 52 -13.63 -16.46 32.68
CA PHE A 52 -13.59 -15.66 31.44
C PHE A 52 -12.34 -16.00 30.63
N THR A 53 -12.43 -15.78 29.33
CA THR A 53 -11.32 -15.99 28.40
C THR A 53 -10.78 -14.66 27.90
N VAL A 54 -9.45 -14.58 27.77
CA VAL A 54 -8.73 -13.46 27.15
C VAL A 54 -8.19 -13.92 25.82
N GLY A 55 -8.47 -13.18 24.76
CA GLY A 55 -8.00 -13.48 23.42
C GLY A 55 -6.49 -13.25 23.25
N PRO A 56 -5.88 -13.78 22.17
CA PRO A 56 -4.45 -13.58 21.91
C PRO A 56 -4.08 -12.13 21.56
N GLN A 57 -5.06 -11.34 21.15
CA GLN A 57 -4.87 -9.93 20.76
C GLN A 57 -5.28 -8.94 21.85
N GLU A 58 -5.64 -9.44 23.03
CA GLU A 58 -6.10 -8.64 24.17
C GLU A 58 -5.28 -8.96 25.41
N LYS A 59 -5.21 -8.01 26.32
CA LYS A 59 -4.83 -8.23 27.72
C LYS A 59 -5.99 -7.85 28.60
N ALA A 60 -6.09 -8.47 29.76
CA ALA A 60 -7.12 -8.14 30.72
C ALA A 60 -6.53 -7.65 32.04
N VAL A 61 -7.23 -6.74 32.69
CA VAL A 61 -6.95 -6.27 34.04
C VAL A 61 -8.15 -6.57 34.90
N ILE A 62 -7.93 -7.17 36.07
CA ILE A 62 -8.96 -7.38 37.08
C ILE A 62 -8.90 -6.23 38.09
N LEU A 63 -9.99 -5.51 38.22
CA LEU A 63 -10.17 -4.49 39.26
C LEU A 63 -11.03 -5.08 40.37
N ARG A 64 -10.48 -5.22 41.56
CA ARG A 64 -11.22 -5.61 42.76
C ARG A 64 -11.65 -4.38 43.53
N PHE A 65 -12.96 -4.14 43.61
CA PHE A 65 -13.50 -2.92 44.19
C PHE A 65 -12.82 -1.66 43.64
N GLY A 66 -12.55 -1.62 42.31
CA GLY A 66 -11.89 -0.50 41.64
C GLY A 66 -10.36 -0.44 41.81
N LYS A 67 -9.73 -1.39 42.55
CA LYS A 67 -8.29 -1.48 42.69
C LYS A 67 -7.70 -2.59 41.81
N PRO A 68 -6.65 -2.32 41.02
CA PRO A 68 -6.03 -3.32 40.20
C PRO A 68 -5.43 -4.46 41.05
N GLN A 69 -5.63 -5.69 40.60
CA GLN A 69 -5.07 -6.89 41.23
C GLN A 69 -3.68 -7.17 40.69
N GLY A 70 -2.69 -7.33 41.58
CA GLY A 70 -1.29 -7.60 41.23
C GLY A 70 -0.42 -6.35 41.17
N GLU A 71 0.88 -6.53 41.07
CA GLU A 71 1.86 -5.45 40.94
C GLU A 71 2.65 -5.58 39.64
N GLY A 72 2.91 -4.46 38.99
CA GLY A 72 3.72 -4.40 37.79
C GLY A 72 3.13 -5.22 36.62
N GLN A 73 3.95 -6.08 35.99
CA GLN A 73 3.53 -6.90 34.85
C GLN A 73 2.52 -8.01 35.21
N LYS A 74 2.46 -8.43 36.48
CA LYS A 74 1.51 -9.44 36.94
C LYS A 74 0.05 -8.93 36.99
N MET A 75 -0.15 -7.64 36.86
CA MET A 75 -1.46 -7.01 36.76
C MET A 75 -2.15 -7.30 35.43
N LEU A 76 -1.36 -7.53 34.37
CA LEU A 76 -1.85 -7.79 33.02
C LEU A 76 -1.96 -9.28 32.78
N LEU A 77 -3.20 -9.77 32.60
CA LEU A 77 -3.48 -11.15 32.27
C LEU A 77 -3.32 -11.33 30.75
N GLY A 78 -2.51 -12.30 30.35
CA GLY A 78 -2.33 -12.68 28.97
C GLY A 78 -3.45 -13.56 28.44
N ALA A 79 -3.32 -14.00 27.18
CA ALA A 79 -4.27 -14.90 26.54
C ALA A 79 -4.44 -16.21 27.34
N GLY A 80 -5.69 -16.63 27.48
CA GLY A 80 -6.03 -17.88 28.17
C GLY A 80 -7.32 -17.82 28.98
N LEU A 81 -7.55 -18.87 29.75
CA LEU A 81 -8.69 -18.98 30.67
C LEU A 81 -8.27 -18.44 32.04
N HIS A 82 -9.03 -17.50 32.55
CA HIS A 82 -8.82 -16.85 33.83
C HIS A 82 -10.08 -16.93 34.67
N TRP A 83 -9.91 -16.72 35.99
CA TRP A 83 -11.02 -16.71 36.93
C TRP A 83 -10.98 -15.40 37.74
N SER A 84 -12.15 -14.79 37.93
CA SER A 84 -12.37 -13.62 38.75
C SER A 84 -13.64 -13.77 39.57
N LEU A 85 -13.80 -13.03 40.61
CA LEU A 85 -15.05 -12.94 41.32
C LEU A 85 -16.12 -12.27 40.47
N PRO A 86 -17.42 -12.65 40.60
CA PRO A 86 -18.47 -11.99 39.82
C PRO A 86 -18.67 -10.53 40.26
N TYR A 87 -19.14 -9.72 39.30
CA TYR A 87 -19.55 -8.36 39.58
C TYR A 87 -20.54 -8.33 40.78
N PRO A 88 -20.43 -7.37 41.72
CA PRO A 88 -19.63 -6.13 41.67
C PRO A 88 -18.25 -6.22 42.34
N ILE A 89 -17.76 -7.40 42.73
CA ILE A 89 -16.51 -7.57 43.49
C ILE A 89 -15.30 -7.34 42.56
N ASP A 90 -15.27 -8.08 41.46
CA ASP A 90 -14.23 -7.93 40.44
C ASP A 90 -14.85 -7.41 39.14
N GLU A 91 -14.15 -6.49 38.47
CA GLU A 91 -14.46 -5.98 37.16
C GLU A 91 -13.30 -6.35 36.23
N VAL A 92 -13.62 -6.95 35.08
CA VAL A 92 -12.62 -7.38 34.10
C VAL A 92 -12.63 -6.39 32.94
N ILE A 93 -11.50 -5.68 32.78
CA ILE A 93 -11.29 -4.76 31.66
C ILE A 93 -10.45 -5.46 30.62
N ARG A 94 -10.96 -5.58 29.41
CA ARG A 94 -10.24 -6.12 28.25
C ARG A 94 -9.69 -4.97 27.43
N ILE A 95 -8.40 -5.07 27.06
CA ILE A 95 -7.68 -4.02 26.36
C ILE A 95 -7.16 -4.62 25.07
N PRO A 96 -7.63 -4.19 23.92
CA PRO A 96 -7.09 -4.63 22.64
C PRO A 96 -5.69 -4.02 22.46
N ILE A 97 -4.66 -4.88 22.37
CA ILE A 97 -3.26 -4.47 22.20
C ILE A 97 -2.81 -4.45 20.74
N THR A 98 -3.53 -5.18 19.87
CA THR A 98 -3.19 -5.30 18.44
C THR A 98 -4.12 -4.49 17.55
N GLU A 99 -5.21 -3.97 18.10
CA GLU A 99 -6.17 -3.19 17.34
C GLU A 99 -5.60 -1.80 17.05
N ILE A 100 -5.54 -1.47 15.75
CA ILE A 100 -5.07 -0.16 15.30
C ILE A 100 -6.21 0.86 15.49
N GLN A 101 -5.98 1.81 16.37
CA GLN A 101 -6.86 2.94 16.61
C GLN A 101 -6.46 4.10 15.67
N LYS A 102 -7.45 4.89 15.26
CA LYS A 102 -7.22 6.07 14.42
C LYS A 102 -7.75 7.30 15.08
N VAL A 103 -6.96 8.37 15.08
CA VAL A 103 -7.36 9.67 15.57
C VAL A 103 -6.91 10.75 14.59
N SER A 104 -7.76 11.74 14.38
CA SER A 104 -7.44 12.89 13.52
C SER A 104 -7.30 14.15 14.35
N SER A 105 -6.42 15.07 13.90
CA SER A 105 -6.33 16.40 14.50
C SER A 105 -7.63 17.15 14.40
N THR A 106 -7.95 17.93 15.42
CA THR A 106 -9.12 18.82 15.47
C THR A 106 -8.76 20.27 15.12
N VAL A 107 -7.48 20.58 15.10
CA VAL A 107 -6.96 21.90 14.74
C VAL A 107 -6.43 21.91 13.33
N GLY A 108 -6.34 23.07 12.72
CA GLY A 108 -5.70 23.25 11.43
C GLY A 108 -6.57 22.93 10.22
N TRP A 109 -7.78 22.42 10.40
CA TRP A 109 -8.70 22.08 9.32
C TRP A 109 -10.03 22.80 9.44
N PHE A 110 -10.64 23.10 8.32
CA PHE A 110 -11.97 23.70 8.30
C PHE A 110 -13.04 22.69 8.74
N LEU A 111 -14.13 23.20 9.30
CA LEU A 111 -15.23 22.38 9.79
C LEU A 111 -15.88 21.62 8.61
N THR A 112 -15.85 20.29 8.69
CA THR A 112 -16.53 19.40 7.76
C THR A 112 -17.56 18.56 8.52
N THR A 113 -18.72 18.34 7.91
CA THR A 113 -19.67 17.34 8.43
C THR A 113 -19.30 15.95 7.94
N PRO A 114 -19.66 14.88 8.66
CA PRO A 114 -19.40 13.51 8.20
C PRO A 114 -19.98 13.20 6.81
N GLU A 115 -21.11 13.83 6.48
CA GLU A 115 -21.76 13.70 5.17
C GLU A 115 -20.93 14.35 4.05
N MET A 116 -20.33 15.51 4.33
CA MET A 116 -19.41 16.19 3.40
C MET A 116 -18.13 15.38 3.18
N GLU A 117 -17.59 14.80 4.25
CA GLU A 117 -16.39 13.93 4.14
C GLU A 117 -16.68 12.67 3.30
N LEU A 118 -17.82 12.03 3.50
CA LEU A 118 -18.25 10.88 2.70
C LEU A 118 -18.50 11.24 1.24
N ALA A 119 -19.07 12.42 0.99
CA ALA A 119 -19.33 12.92 -0.36
C ALA A 119 -18.09 13.53 -1.04
N GLY A 120 -16.95 13.70 -0.32
CA GLY A 120 -15.76 14.37 -0.82
C GLY A 120 -15.99 15.84 -1.19
N THR A 121 -17.02 16.47 -0.60
CA THR A 121 -17.38 17.87 -0.87
C THR A 121 -16.80 18.78 0.21
N GLU A 122 -16.25 19.92 -0.22
CA GLU A 122 -15.77 20.95 0.70
C GLU A 122 -16.87 21.98 0.95
N PRO A 123 -16.96 22.54 2.16
CA PRO A 123 -17.89 23.63 2.41
C PRO A 123 -17.51 24.86 1.56
N PRO A 124 -18.46 25.69 1.12
CA PRO A 124 -18.18 26.85 0.30
C PRO A 124 -17.23 27.83 1.02
N ALA A 125 -16.27 28.37 0.26
CA ALA A 125 -15.36 29.37 0.79
C ALA A 125 -16.10 30.68 1.07
N GLY A 126 -15.90 31.24 2.25
CA GLY A 126 -16.34 32.60 2.57
C GLY A 126 -15.43 33.66 1.91
N PRO A 127 -15.80 34.93 1.93
CA PRO A 127 -14.99 36.02 1.38
C PRO A 127 -13.68 36.25 2.16
N SER A 128 -13.62 35.80 3.39
CA SER A 128 -12.43 35.84 4.26
C SER A 128 -12.40 34.60 5.15
N LEU A 129 -11.23 34.30 5.72
CA LEU A 129 -11.08 33.27 6.73
C LEU A 129 -11.87 33.61 7.99
N ASN A 130 -12.71 32.68 8.45
CA ASN A 130 -13.40 32.76 9.72
C ASN A 130 -12.76 31.81 10.74
N PRO A 131 -12.02 32.29 11.75
CA PRO A 131 -11.31 31.44 12.71
C PRO A 131 -12.18 30.46 13.48
N GLN A 132 -13.51 30.66 13.52
CA GLN A 132 -14.44 29.78 14.24
C GLN A 132 -14.76 28.50 13.44
N ILE A 133 -14.71 28.56 12.12
CA ILE A 133 -15.09 27.46 11.24
C ILE A 133 -13.94 27.06 10.32
N ASP A 134 -12.99 27.96 10.07
CA ASP A 134 -11.83 27.72 9.22
C ASP A 134 -10.59 27.55 10.11
N GLY A 135 -10.43 26.33 10.68
CA GLY A 135 -9.19 26.01 11.39
C GLY A 135 -7.99 26.09 10.43
N TYR A 136 -6.90 26.70 10.90
CA TYR A 136 -5.68 26.87 10.12
C TYR A 136 -4.43 26.77 10.99
N VAL A 137 -3.30 26.58 10.35
CA VAL A 137 -1.97 26.70 10.98
C VAL A 137 -1.14 27.75 10.25
N VAL A 138 -0.18 28.33 10.97
CA VAL A 138 0.73 29.34 10.45
C VAL A 138 2.09 28.67 10.18
N THR A 139 2.63 28.90 9.00
CA THR A 139 3.91 28.37 8.54
C THR A 139 5.08 29.27 8.95
N ALA A 140 6.34 28.80 8.79
CA ALA A 140 7.55 29.55 9.12
C ALA A 140 7.65 30.90 8.36
N ASP A 141 7.16 30.92 7.12
CA ASP A 141 7.10 32.10 6.24
C ASP A 141 5.86 32.96 6.45
N ARG A 142 5.14 32.75 7.57
CA ARG A 142 3.95 33.51 8.02
C ARG A 142 2.75 33.39 7.08
N ASN A 143 2.70 32.33 6.29
CA ASN A 143 1.53 32.00 5.49
C ASN A 143 0.55 31.16 6.30
N ILE A 144 -0.68 31.08 5.81
CA ILE A 144 -1.77 30.30 6.39
C ILE A 144 -2.04 29.10 5.49
N ILE A 145 -2.16 27.93 6.09
CA ILE A 145 -2.58 26.70 5.40
C ILE A 145 -3.63 25.96 6.22
N HIS A 146 -4.45 25.17 5.53
CA HIS A 146 -5.25 24.14 6.16
C HIS A 146 -4.48 22.84 6.14
N THR A 147 -4.29 22.25 7.33
CA THR A 147 -3.62 20.96 7.44
C THR A 147 -4.28 20.12 8.52
N ARG A 148 -4.41 18.83 8.29
CA ARG A 148 -4.85 17.84 9.26
C ARG A 148 -3.91 16.65 9.25
N ALA A 149 -3.72 16.08 10.43
CA ALA A 149 -2.99 14.83 10.58
C ALA A 149 -3.93 13.75 11.09
N THR A 150 -3.86 12.56 10.50
CA THR A 150 -4.52 11.35 10.97
C THR A 150 -3.44 10.38 11.40
N VAL A 151 -3.53 9.95 12.66
CA VAL A 151 -2.55 9.07 13.29
C VAL A 151 -3.20 7.72 13.54
N SER A 152 -2.51 6.67 13.10
CA SER A 152 -2.80 5.28 13.44
C SER A 152 -1.86 4.86 14.54
N TYR A 153 -2.39 4.31 15.63
CA TYR A 153 -1.62 3.88 16.79
C TYR A 153 -2.23 2.63 17.40
N HIS A 154 -1.43 1.88 18.16
CA HIS A 154 -1.91 0.79 19.00
C HIS A 154 -1.41 0.94 20.43
N ILE A 155 -2.01 0.21 21.36
CA ILE A 155 -1.64 0.27 22.78
C ILE A 155 -0.46 -0.67 23.02
N ASP A 156 0.70 -0.10 23.34
CA ASP A 156 1.92 -0.86 23.66
C ASP A 156 2.02 -1.18 25.17
N ASP A 157 1.83 -0.19 26.03
CA ASP A 157 1.73 -0.39 27.48
C ASP A 157 0.30 -0.14 28.00
N PRO A 158 -0.53 -1.20 28.06
CA PRO A 158 -1.92 -1.10 28.51
C PRO A 158 -2.06 -0.53 29.92
N ARG A 159 -1.05 -0.74 30.78
CA ARG A 159 -1.07 -0.25 32.15
C ARG A 159 -1.01 1.28 32.18
N THR A 160 -0.01 1.85 31.52
CA THR A 160 0.18 3.30 31.45
C THR A 160 -1.00 3.95 30.74
N ALA A 161 -1.46 3.39 29.62
CA ALA A 161 -2.59 3.91 28.86
C ALA A 161 -3.87 4.01 29.70
N ILE A 162 -4.21 2.97 30.48
CA ILE A 162 -5.46 2.94 31.24
C ILE A 162 -5.39 3.79 32.50
N PHE A 163 -4.33 3.62 33.29
CA PHE A 163 -4.30 4.25 34.63
C PHE A 163 -3.94 5.74 34.58
N ASN A 164 -3.22 6.22 33.56
CA ASN A 164 -2.89 7.62 33.43
C ASN A 164 -3.99 8.42 32.70
N PHE A 165 -4.71 7.77 31.78
CA PHE A 165 -5.63 8.46 30.87
C PHE A 165 -7.07 7.93 30.91
N ALA A 166 -7.43 7.07 31.88
CA ALA A 166 -8.81 6.65 32.05
C ALA A 166 -9.70 7.86 32.31
N SER A 167 -10.62 8.13 31.43
CA SER A 167 -11.65 9.14 31.63
C SER A 167 -13.02 8.47 31.61
N GLY A 168 -13.75 8.52 32.70
CA GLY A 168 -15.12 8.06 32.73
C GLY A 168 -15.78 8.38 34.05
N THR A 169 -16.90 9.09 33.99
CA THR A 169 -17.77 9.41 35.13
C THR A 169 -18.60 8.21 35.59
N ASN A 170 -18.65 7.12 34.79
CA ASN A 170 -19.50 5.95 35.02
C ASN A 170 -18.69 4.67 34.95
N GLN A 171 -17.73 4.45 35.84
CA GLN A 171 -17.08 3.12 36.10
C GLN A 171 -16.72 2.23 34.89
N GLN A 172 -16.88 2.68 33.68
CA GLN A 172 -16.41 1.99 32.47
C GLN A 172 -15.08 2.60 32.05
N PHE A 173 -14.02 1.87 32.29
CA PHE A 173 -12.71 2.22 31.70
C PHE A 173 -12.85 2.27 30.19
N ASN A 174 -12.77 3.47 29.66
CA ASN A 174 -12.87 3.75 28.23
C ASN A 174 -11.51 4.24 27.72
N LEU A 175 -11.09 3.73 26.57
CA LEU A 175 -9.90 4.19 25.84
C LEU A 175 -10.02 5.62 25.32
N GLY A 176 -11.18 6.26 25.50
CA GLY A 176 -11.43 7.66 25.10
C GLY A 176 -10.45 8.66 25.68
N GLY A 177 -9.96 8.43 26.90
CA GLY A 177 -8.96 9.30 27.52
C GLY A 177 -7.61 9.24 26.80
N VAL A 178 -7.17 8.05 26.42
CA VAL A 178 -5.95 7.83 25.62
C VAL A 178 -6.11 8.47 24.24
N SER A 179 -7.23 8.22 23.57
CA SER A 179 -7.53 8.80 22.27
C SER A 179 -7.49 10.33 22.30
N ASN A 180 -8.07 10.96 23.33
CA ASN A 180 -8.01 12.41 23.51
C ASN A 180 -6.58 12.89 23.77
N ALA A 181 -5.80 12.18 24.58
CA ALA A 181 -4.38 12.52 24.83
C ALA A 181 -3.56 12.44 23.55
N VAL A 182 -3.70 11.37 22.77
CA VAL A 182 -3.07 11.23 21.45
C VAL A 182 -3.51 12.36 20.51
N GLN A 183 -4.81 12.69 20.50
CA GLN A 183 -5.32 13.79 19.67
C GLN A 183 -4.69 15.13 20.04
N ASN A 184 -4.51 15.40 21.33
CA ASN A 184 -3.83 16.62 21.78
C ASN A 184 -2.35 16.63 21.39
N ALA A 185 -1.65 15.50 21.49
CA ALA A 185 -0.29 15.37 21.03
C ALA A 185 -0.16 15.60 19.51
N VAL A 186 -1.10 15.07 18.72
CA VAL A 186 -1.18 15.31 17.28
C VAL A 186 -1.43 16.78 16.96
N ASN A 187 -2.35 17.43 17.70
CA ASN A 187 -2.63 18.85 17.54
C ASN A 187 -1.39 19.71 17.83
N GLU A 188 -0.69 19.43 18.94
CA GLU A 188 0.55 20.14 19.29
C GLU A 188 1.64 19.91 18.24
N ALA A 189 1.86 18.65 17.87
CA ALA A 189 2.89 18.30 16.88
C ALA A 189 2.63 19.00 15.54
N LEU A 190 1.39 19.02 15.08
CA LEU A 190 1.00 19.64 13.81
C LEU A 190 1.29 21.14 13.79
N ILE A 191 0.87 21.87 14.84
CA ILE A 191 1.06 23.32 14.95
C ILE A 191 2.56 23.66 15.02
N LEU A 192 3.31 23.00 15.90
CA LEU A 192 4.72 23.29 16.11
C LEU A 192 5.60 22.90 14.94
N THR A 193 5.25 21.83 14.23
CA THR A 193 5.98 21.41 13.05
C THR A 193 5.68 22.34 11.88
N ALA A 194 4.41 22.71 11.65
CA ALA A 194 4.05 23.63 10.59
C ALA A 194 4.76 24.99 10.72
N ALA A 195 4.95 25.47 11.95
CA ALA A 195 5.68 26.71 12.21
C ALA A 195 7.18 26.67 11.86
N ARG A 196 7.74 25.50 11.50
CA ARG A 196 9.14 25.33 11.10
C ARG A 196 9.34 25.16 9.60
N PHE A 197 8.27 24.86 8.87
CA PHE A 197 8.29 24.61 7.43
C PHE A 197 7.68 25.79 6.68
N ASN A 198 8.19 26.06 5.46
CA ASN A 198 7.59 27.02 4.58
C ASN A 198 6.37 26.44 3.85
N VAL A 199 5.47 27.30 3.41
CA VAL A 199 4.25 26.86 2.72
C VAL A 199 4.55 26.03 1.46
N ASP A 200 5.57 26.40 0.70
CA ASP A 200 5.98 25.67 -0.52
C ASP A 200 6.49 24.26 -0.19
N ASP A 201 7.18 24.09 0.93
CA ASP A 201 7.70 22.79 1.35
C ASP A 201 6.55 21.86 1.77
N ILE A 202 5.59 22.39 2.54
CA ILE A 202 4.42 21.63 3.00
C ILE A 202 3.48 21.23 1.85
N LEU A 203 3.28 22.14 0.88
CA LEU A 203 2.29 21.92 -0.19
C LEU A 203 2.85 21.22 -1.43
N THR A 204 4.16 21.34 -1.71
CA THR A 204 4.69 20.90 -3.02
C THR A 204 6.07 20.28 -3.00
N ARG A 205 7.04 20.81 -2.24
CA ARG A 205 8.44 20.42 -2.38
C ARG A 205 8.85 19.25 -1.53
N ASP A 206 8.44 19.27 -0.26
CA ASP A 206 8.90 18.33 0.76
C ASP A 206 7.76 17.84 1.64
N ILE A 207 6.69 17.38 0.99
CA ILE A 207 5.50 16.85 1.67
C ILE A 207 5.89 15.67 2.58
N ALA A 208 6.79 14.79 2.11
CA ALA A 208 7.26 13.64 2.87
C ALA A 208 8.05 14.09 4.10
N GLY A 209 8.99 15.04 3.95
CA GLY A 209 9.77 15.55 5.08
C GLY A 209 8.91 16.24 6.13
N PHE A 210 7.86 16.94 5.73
CA PHE A 210 6.88 17.50 6.66
C PHE A 210 6.11 16.40 7.41
N GLN A 211 5.63 15.38 6.70
CA GLN A 211 4.93 14.24 7.30
C GLN A 211 5.81 13.49 8.31
N ASP A 212 7.06 13.22 7.93
CA ASP A 212 8.04 12.53 8.79
C ASP A 212 8.36 13.36 10.05
N ALA A 213 8.50 14.68 9.90
CA ALA A 213 8.72 15.58 11.03
C ALA A 213 7.51 15.64 11.99
N VAL A 214 6.29 15.59 11.46
CA VAL A 214 5.07 15.48 12.30
C VAL A 214 5.05 14.13 13.01
N GLN A 215 5.33 13.03 12.30
CA GLN A 215 5.37 11.69 12.90
C GLN A 215 6.39 11.60 14.03
N GLN A 216 7.60 12.06 13.78
CA GLN A 216 8.65 12.09 14.82
C GLN A 216 8.20 12.89 16.03
N ARG A 217 7.62 14.07 15.81
CA ARG A 217 7.14 14.91 16.89
C ARG A 217 6.01 14.29 17.71
N VAL A 218 5.05 13.61 17.03
CA VAL A 218 3.97 12.89 17.72
C VAL A 218 4.54 11.74 18.55
N THR A 219 5.50 10.99 18.02
CA THR A 219 6.18 9.90 18.75
C THR A 219 6.92 10.43 19.97
N ASP A 220 7.72 11.50 19.83
CA ASP A 220 8.42 12.15 20.93
C ASP A 220 7.45 12.63 22.04
N LEU A 221 6.28 13.15 21.64
CA LEU A 221 5.24 13.58 22.58
C LEU A 221 4.59 12.38 23.28
N ALA A 222 4.27 11.31 22.53
CA ALA A 222 3.67 10.11 23.09
C ALA A 222 4.59 9.44 24.15
N GLU A 223 5.89 9.43 23.88
CA GLU A 223 6.89 8.92 24.82
C GLU A 223 7.07 9.85 26.03
N ARG A 224 7.21 11.16 25.82
CA ARG A 224 7.41 12.15 26.87
C ARG A 224 6.24 12.25 27.83
N GLU A 225 5.03 12.21 27.32
CA GLU A 225 3.79 12.26 28.12
C GLU A 225 3.39 10.87 28.66
N HIS A 226 4.16 9.83 28.37
CA HIS A 226 3.89 8.45 28.77
C HIS A 226 2.47 8.00 28.43
N LEU A 227 2.09 8.15 27.16
CA LEU A 227 0.73 7.79 26.70
C LEU A 227 0.47 6.28 26.68
N GLY A 228 1.51 5.45 26.70
CA GLY A 228 1.41 3.99 26.63
C GLY A 228 0.97 3.47 25.27
N VAL A 229 1.19 4.25 24.21
CA VAL A 229 0.84 3.92 22.82
C VAL A 229 2.07 3.92 21.94
N ALA A 230 2.07 3.08 20.91
CA ALA A 230 3.04 3.14 19.83
C ALA A 230 2.37 3.73 18.58
N ILE A 231 3.05 4.66 17.93
CA ILE A 231 2.58 5.32 16.72
C ILE A 231 3.01 4.48 15.51
N ASP A 232 2.04 3.97 14.76
CA ASP A 232 2.30 3.14 13.59
C ASP A 232 2.52 3.99 12.34
N GLN A 233 1.62 4.93 12.09
CA GLN A 233 1.66 5.76 10.89
C GLN A 233 0.97 7.10 11.15
N VAL A 234 1.54 8.14 10.57
CA VAL A 234 0.94 9.48 10.50
C VAL A 234 0.70 9.83 9.03
N GLN A 235 -0.51 10.22 8.71
CA GLN A 235 -0.86 10.76 7.39
C GLN A 235 -1.20 12.23 7.56
N VAL A 236 -0.53 13.08 6.79
CA VAL A 236 -0.80 14.52 6.80
C VAL A 236 -1.40 14.95 5.48
N GLN A 237 -2.49 15.68 5.55
CA GLN A 237 -3.14 16.30 4.41
C GLN A 237 -3.06 17.82 4.56
N SER A 238 -2.48 18.50 3.58
CA SER A 238 -2.33 19.95 3.58
C SER A 238 -2.90 20.55 2.31
N VAL A 239 -3.61 21.65 2.44
CA VAL A 239 -4.19 22.39 1.32
C VAL A 239 -4.03 23.90 1.54
N ALA A 240 -3.95 24.63 0.43
CA ALA A 240 -3.99 26.09 0.49
C ALA A 240 -5.33 26.59 1.03
N PRO A 241 -5.41 27.80 1.59
CA PRO A 241 -6.66 28.40 1.98
C PRO A 241 -7.67 28.35 0.84
N ARG A 242 -8.92 27.97 1.17
CA ARG A 242 -9.98 27.75 0.18
C ARG A 242 -10.19 28.94 -0.76
N GLN A 243 -10.01 30.15 -0.24
CA GLN A 243 -10.09 31.41 -0.99
C GLN A 243 -8.99 31.56 -2.03
N LEU A 244 -7.85 30.88 -1.87
CA LEU A 244 -6.69 30.94 -2.74
C LEU A 244 -6.47 29.66 -3.54
N LYS A 245 -7.36 28.67 -3.41
CA LYS A 245 -7.23 27.33 -4.01
C LYS A 245 -6.99 27.41 -5.53
N ASP A 246 -7.77 28.23 -6.22
CA ASP A 246 -7.68 28.39 -7.67
C ASP A 246 -6.34 29.02 -8.09
N VAL A 247 -5.84 30.00 -7.33
CA VAL A 247 -4.55 30.65 -7.62
C VAL A 247 -3.41 29.67 -7.40
N PHE A 248 -3.43 28.89 -6.33
CA PHE A 248 -2.43 27.84 -6.08
C PHE A 248 -2.47 26.75 -7.15
N ALA A 249 -3.66 26.33 -7.58
CA ALA A 249 -3.83 25.37 -8.68
C ALA A 249 -3.20 25.90 -9.98
N MET A 250 -3.41 27.17 -10.30
CA MET A 250 -2.79 27.82 -11.47
C MET A 250 -1.26 27.86 -11.37
N VAL A 251 -0.69 28.19 -10.21
CA VAL A 251 0.77 28.18 -9.97
C VAL A 251 1.33 26.77 -10.11
N THR A 252 0.67 25.79 -9.53
CA THR A 252 1.09 24.38 -9.63
C THR A 252 1.06 23.89 -11.07
N THR A 253 -0.01 24.20 -11.81
CA THR A 253 -0.12 23.89 -13.25
C THR A 253 0.97 24.56 -14.07
N ALA A 254 1.27 25.84 -13.79
CA ALA A 254 2.34 26.55 -14.46
C ALA A 254 3.72 25.93 -14.21
N ARG A 255 4.01 25.51 -12.96
CA ARG A 255 5.24 24.79 -12.62
C ARG A 255 5.34 23.45 -13.37
N GLN A 256 4.27 22.65 -13.35
CA GLN A 256 4.22 21.38 -14.07
C GLN A 256 4.42 21.55 -15.58
N ASN A 257 3.81 22.57 -16.17
CA ASN A 257 3.99 22.89 -17.59
C ASN A 257 5.43 23.30 -17.91
N ARG A 258 6.08 24.11 -17.06
CA ARG A 258 7.50 24.46 -17.19
C ARG A 258 8.37 23.20 -17.15
N ASP A 259 8.17 22.33 -16.16
CA ASP A 259 8.98 21.12 -15.98
C ASP A 259 8.77 20.14 -17.15
N LYS A 260 7.53 20.05 -17.66
CA LYS A 260 7.22 19.30 -18.88
C LYS A 260 7.98 19.86 -20.08
N LEU A 261 7.95 21.18 -20.31
CA LEU A 261 8.67 21.79 -21.43
C LEU A 261 10.18 21.55 -21.35
N ILE A 262 10.77 21.60 -20.15
CA ILE A 262 12.21 21.30 -19.95
C ILE A 262 12.49 19.83 -20.28
N ASN A 263 11.68 18.91 -19.80
CA ASN A 263 11.85 17.48 -20.07
C ASN A 263 11.65 17.13 -21.55
N ASP A 264 10.66 17.74 -22.20
CA ASP A 264 10.42 17.59 -23.63
C ASP A 264 11.63 18.11 -24.45
N ALA A 265 12.19 19.27 -24.08
CA ALA A 265 13.38 19.82 -24.71
C ALA A 265 14.63 18.94 -24.54
N LEU A 266 14.84 18.39 -23.33
CA LEU A 266 15.93 17.45 -23.07
C LEU A 266 15.76 16.13 -23.85
N SER A 267 14.54 15.64 -23.95
CA SER A 267 14.21 14.44 -24.74
C SER A 267 14.49 14.68 -26.22
N GLU A 268 14.08 15.84 -26.75
CA GLU A 268 14.35 16.22 -28.14
C GLU A 268 15.85 16.39 -28.40
N GLN A 269 16.59 17.01 -27.49
CA GLN A 269 18.06 17.12 -27.56
C GLN A 269 18.69 15.71 -27.67
N ASN A 270 18.30 14.80 -26.80
CA ASN A 270 18.82 13.42 -26.81
C ASN A 270 18.45 12.70 -28.11
N ARG A 271 17.23 12.90 -28.62
CA ARG A 271 16.77 12.33 -29.87
C ARG A 271 17.61 12.81 -31.06
N ILE A 272 17.84 14.12 -31.15
CA ILE A 272 18.67 14.73 -32.23
C ILE A 272 20.11 14.24 -32.15
N ALA A 273 20.71 14.22 -30.95
CA ALA A 273 22.08 13.74 -30.73
C ALA A 273 22.22 12.24 -31.13
N SER A 274 21.26 11.42 -30.73
CA SER A 274 21.24 9.99 -31.07
C SER A 274 21.07 9.76 -32.58
N GLN A 275 20.19 10.51 -33.23
CA GLN A 275 19.98 10.44 -34.68
C GLN A 275 21.24 10.88 -35.46
N ALA A 276 21.88 11.99 -35.05
CA ALA A 276 23.12 12.43 -35.64
C ALA A 276 24.24 11.41 -35.48
N GLY A 277 24.38 10.84 -34.31
CA GLY A 277 25.34 9.74 -34.05
C GLY A 277 25.09 8.53 -34.92
N ALA A 278 23.84 8.09 -35.01
CA ALA A 278 23.47 6.95 -35.87
C ALA A 278 23.70 7.22 -37.35
N ALA A 279 23.39 8.44 -37.84
CA ALA A 279 23.65 8.83 -39.20
C ALA A 279 25.17 8.87 -39.53
N ALA A 280 25.96 9.42 -38.61
CA ALA A 280 27.44 9.43 -38.77
C ALA A 280 28.01 8.02 -38.82
N ALA A 281 27.58 7.15 -37.88
CA ALA A 281 27.99 5.76 -37.86
C ALA A 281 27.57 4.99 -39.15
N SER A 282 26.35 5.24 -39.64
CA SER A 282 25.87 4.64 -40.89
C SER A 282 26.74 5.05 -42.10
N ILE A 283 27.11 6.33 -42.24
CA ILE A 283 27.97 6.81 -43.29
C ILE A 283 29.37 6.19 -43.20
N THR A 284 29.94 6.15 -41.99
CA THR A 284 31.26 5.53 -41.76
C THR A 284 31.28 4.04 -42.12
N ASN A 285 30.29 3.29 -41.64
CA ASN A 285 30.18 1.85 -41.93
C ASN A 285 29.92 1.60 -43.43
N ALA A 286 29.13 2.42 -44.10
CA ALA A 286 28.92 2.31 -45.53
C ALA A 286 30.21 2.58 -46.30
N ALA A 287 31.00 3.60 -45.92
CA ALA A 287 32.30 3.89 -46.54
C ALA A 287 33.33 2.77 -46.33
N GLU A 288 33.42 2.21 -45.12
CA GLU A 288 34.30 1.06 -44.83
C GLU A 288 33.89 -0.17 -45.62
N SER A 289 32.58 -0.45 -45.70
CA SER A 289 32.07 -1.57 -46.50
C SER A 289 32.35 -1.38 -47.99
N ALA A 290 32.22 -0.16 -48.50
CA ALA A 290 32.58 0.18 -49.89
C ALA A 290 34.08 0.00 -50.13
N ARG A 291 34.92 0.53 -49.22
CA ARG A 291 36.39 0.36 -49.30
C ARG A 291 36.77 -1.12 -49.31
N THR A 292 36.25 -1.89 -48.41
CA THR A 292 36.54 -3.34 -48.37
C THR A 292 36.14 -4.03 -49.66
N ARG A 293 34.94 -3.75 -50.18
CA ARG A 293 34.51 -4.31 -51.47
C ARG A 293 35.44 -3.93 -52.64
N TYR A 294 35.87 -2.68 -52.72
CA TYR A 294 36.80 -2.25 -53.76
C TYR A 294 38.17 -2.89 -53.66
N VAL A 295 38.74 -2.97 -52.43
CA VAL A 295 40.03 -3.60 -52.18
C VAL A 295 39.93 -5.11 -52.51
N THR A 296 38.94 -5.81 -52.03
CA THR A 296 38.75 -7.22 -52.32
C THR A 296 38.51 -7.51 -53.81
N ALA A 297 37.77 -6.66 -54.52
CA ALA A 297 37.57 -6.80 -55.95
C ALA A 297 38.88 -6.63 -56.71
N ILE A 298 39.68 -5.58 -56.42
CA ILE A 298 40.99 -5.36 -57.06
C ILE A 298 41.96 -6.49 -56.73
N GLU A 299 42.00 -6.97 -55.50
CA GLU A 299 42.85 -8.13 -55.10
C GLU A 299 42.44 -9.40 -55.85
N SER A 300 41.13 -9.64 -55.99
CA SER A 300 40.59 -10.75 -56.76
C SER A 300 40.96 -10.65 -58.24
N ASP A 301 40.78 -9.46 -58.83
CA ASP A 301 41.13 -9.21 -60.23
C ASP A 301 42.64 -9.36 -60.48
N ALA A 302 43.49 -8.83 -59.56
CA ALA A 302 44.94 -9.01 -59.62
C ALA A 302 45.37 -10.47 -59.51
N THR A 303 44.73 -11.20 -58.62
CA THR A 303 44.97 -12.66 -58.45
C THR A 303 44.60 -13.44 -59.73
N ALA A 304 43.37 -13.14 -60.23
CA ALA A 304 42.88 -13.76 -61.48
C ALA A 304 43.83 -13.44 -62.67
N PHE A 305 44.29 -12.16 -62.75
CA PHE A 305 45.23 -11.77 -63.78
C PHE A 305 46.59 -12.53 -63.68
N THR A 306 47.09 -12.64 -62.43
CA THR A 306 48.34 -13.34 -62.18
C THR A 306 48.25 -14.84 -62.50
N GLU A 307 47.09 -15.47 -62.30
CA GLU A 307 46.83 -16.85 -62.70
C GLU A 307 46.62 -17.07 -64.20
N LEU A 308 46.04 -16.06 -64.88
CA LEU A 308 45.80 -16.13 -66.33
C LEU A 308 47.00 -15.77 -67.14
N LEU A 309 47.94 -14.97 -66.69
CA LEU A 309 49.12 -14.52 -67.39
C LEU A 309 50.01 -15.68 -67.88
N PRO A 310 50.37 -16.70 -67.08
CA PRO A 310 51.18 -17.85 -67.56
C PRO A 310 50.43 -18.70 -68.59
N LYS A 311 49.10 -18.79 -68.52
CA LYS A 311 48.26 -19.48 -69.49
C LYS A 311 48.27 -18.75 -70.86
N TYR A 312 48.23 -17.44 -70.84
CA TYR A 312 48.30 -16.60 -72.01
C TYR A 312 49.74 -16.66 -72.64
N THR A 313 50.76 -16.50 -71.81
CA THR A 313 52.16 -16.50 -72.32
C THR A 313 52.58 -17.86 -72.90
N GLY A 314 52.02 -18.98 -72.40
CA GLY A 314 52.28 -20.33 -72.94
C GLY A 314 51.72 -20.59 -74.33
N ASN A 315 50.50 -20.12 -74.66
CA ASN A 315 49.93 -20.21 -76.00
C ASN A 315 48.77 -19.19 -76.18
N PRO A 316 49.08 -17.98 -76.74
CA PRO A 316 48.12 -16.91 -76.84
C PRO A 316 46.89 -17.22 -77.73
N ASN A 317 47.11 -17.95 -78.83
CA ASN A 317 46.03 -18.30 -79.75
C ASN A 317 45.03 -19.30 -79.17
N LEU A 318 45.51 -20.33 -78.46
CA LEU A 318 44.64 -21.30 -77.76
C LEU A 318 43.88 -20.64 -76.63
N PHE A 319 44.54 -19.77 -75.86
CA PHE A 319 43.92 -19.03 -74.79
C PHE A 319 42.75 -18.15 -75.30
N ALA A 320 42.98 -17.39 -76.39
CA ALA A 320 41.93 -16.53 -76.98
C ALA A 320 40.74 -17.35 -77.48
N GLN A 321 40.96 -18.52 -78.06
CA GLN A 321 39.86 -19.41 -78.48
C GLN A 321 39.07 -19.96 -77.30
N LEU A 322 39.75 -20.36 -76.22
CA LEU A 322 39.09 -20.88 -75.05
C LEU A 322 38.27 -19.82 -74.34
N GLU A 323 38.79 -18.57 -74.20
CA GLU A 323 38.05 -17.48 -73.57
C GLU A 323 36.87 -17.01 -74.46
N LEU A 324 37.04 -17.02 -75.75
CA LEU A 324 35.93 -16.75 -76.70
C LEU A 324 34.86 -17.84 -76.60
N ALA A 325 35.21 -19.10 -76.54
CA ALA A 325 34.27 -20.20 -76.37
C ALA A 325 33.53 -20.13 -75.01
N LYS A 326 34.24 -19.76 -73.96
CA LYS A 326 33.68 -19.58 -72.63
C LYS A 326 32.68 -18.37 -72.57
N ALA A 327 33.09 -17.23 -73.16
CA ALA A 327 32.22 -16.07 -73.26
C ALA A 327 30.97 -16.38 -74.09
N MET A 328 31.10 -17.07 -75.20
CA MET A 328 29.96 -17.48 -76.00
C MET A 328 29.04 -18.46 -75.23
N THR A 329 29.60 -19.35 -74.45
CA THR A 329 28.81 -20.27 -73.58
C THR A 329 28.06 -19.51 -72.57
N GLN A 330 28.66 -18.49 -71.91
CA GLN A 330 27.95 -17.63 -70.91
C GLN A 330 26.84 -16.83 -71.56
N ILE A 331 27.09 -16.22 -72.73
CA ILE A 331 26.07 -15.46 -73.46
C ILE A 331 24.92 -16.39 -73.84
N LEU A 332 25.22 -17.56 -74.38
CA LEU A 332 24.20 -18.52 -74.85
C LEU A 332 23.41 -19.14 -73.66
N THR A 333 23.99 -19.22 -72.49
CA THR A 333 23.31 -19.74 -71.32
C THR A 333 22.32 -18.73 -70.72
N ASN A 334 22.66 -17.43 -70.80
CA ASN A 334 21.85 -16.35 -70.23
C ASN A 334 20.77 -15.80 -71.23
N VAL A 335 20.73 -16.26 -72.46
CA VAL A 335 19.71 -15.86 -73.46
C VAL A 335 18.51 -16.73 -73.35
N GLN A 336 17.32 -16.12 -73.13
CA GLN A 336 16.05 -16.82 -72.98
C GLN A 336 15.55 -17.51 -74.26
N ASP A 337 15.77 -16.89 -75.44
CA ASP A 337 15.31 -17.42 -76.72
C ASP A 337 16.50 -17.55 -77.72
N LYS A 338 16.73 -18.73 -78.20
CA LYS A 338 17.84 -19.00 -79.17
C LYS A 338 17.24 -19.38 -80.53
N ILE A 339 17.51 -18.57 -81.52
CA ILE A 339 17.04 -18.83 -82.91
C ILE A 339 18.26 -19.18 -83.73
N PHE A 340 18.37 -20.47 -84.16
CA PHE A 340 19.40 -20.95 -85.05
C PHE A 340 18.96 -20.79 -86.52
N LEU A 341 19.65 -19.98 -87.26
CA LEU A 341 19.40 -19.77 -88.68
C LEU A 341 20.30 -20.66 -89.50
N PRO A 342 19.76 -21.71 -90.17
CA PRO A 342 20.59 -22.52 -91.02
C PRO A 342 21.13 -21.71 -92.19
N GLN A 343 22.40 -21.94 -92.59
CA GLN A 343 23.05 -21.28 -93.69
C GLN A 343 22.36 -21.72 -95.02
N ARG A 344 22.05 -20.80 -95.89
CA ARG A 344 21.49 -21.09 -97.22
C ARG A 344 22.61 -21.53 -98.19
N ALA A 345 22.29 -22.50 -99.03
CA ALA A 345 23.17 -23.03 -100.03
C ALA A 345 23.52 -22.03 -101.16
N ASP A 346 22.80 -20.91 -101.29
CA ASP A 346 22.96 -19.86 -102.34
C ASP A 346 23.74 -18.61 -101.87
N GLY A 347 24.34 -18.67 -100.68
CA GLY A 347 25.27 -17.61 -100.18
C GLY A 347 24.67 -16.25 -99.95
N LYS A 348 23.29 -16.06 -100.13
CA LYS A 348 22.66 -14.72 -99.90
C LYS A 348 22.30 -14.53 -98.45
N PRO A 349 22.46 -13.28 -97.88
CA PRO A 349 22.08 -12.97 -96.49
C PRO A 349 20.56 -13.11 -96.33
N ARG A 350 20.18 -13.72 -95.22
CA ARG A 350 18.72 -13.80 -94.80
C ARG A 350 18.36 -12.54 -94.01
N GLU A 351 17.33 -11.86 -94.49
CA GLU A 351 16.72 -10.82 -93.64
C GLU A 351 15.86 -11.45 -92.56
N LEU A 352 16.23 -11.27 -91.34
CA LEU A 352 15.44 -11.66 -90.16
C LEU A 352 14.70 -10.41 -89.66
N ARG A 353 13.38 -10.37 -89.85
CA ARG A 353 12.57 -9.35 -89.20
C ARG A 353 12.17 -9.83 -87.82
N LEU A 354 12.86 -9.36 -86.79
CA LEU A 354 12.52 -9.57 -85.39
C LEU A 354 11.52 -8.49 -84.94
N GLN A 355 10.29 -8.89 -84.60
CA GLN A 355 9.36 -8.00 -83.98
C GLN A 355 9.72 -7.94 -82.47
N LEU A 356 10.46 -6.91 -82.05
CA LEU A 356 10.98 -6.71 -80.71
C LEU A 356 9.93 -6.21 -79.69
N ASN A 357 8.66 -6.13 -80.12
CA ASN A 357 7.57 -5.66 -79.22
C ASN A 357 6.74 -6.85 -78.77
N ARG A 358 7.23 -7.55 -77.76
CA ARG A 358 6.33 -8.32 -76.89
C ARG A 358 5.87 -7.39 -75.77
N GLU A 359 4.60 -7.06 -75.75
CA GLU A 359 3.97 -6.40 -74.65
C GLU A 359 4.25 -7.19 -73.37
N PRO A 360 4.75 -6.57 -72.29
CA PRO A 360 4.97 -7.31 -71.03
C PRO A 360 3.65 -7.87 -70.55
N PRO A 361 3.59 -9.09 -69.99
CA PRO A 361 2.38 -9.67 -69.47
C PRO A 361 1.76 -8.76 -68.41
N GLN A 362 0.53 -8.33 -68.66
CA GLN A 362 -0.21 -7.52 -67.66
C GLN A 362 -0.35 -8.34 -66.37
N PRO A 363 -0.07 -7.76 -65.22
CA PRO A 363 -0.30 -8.42 -63.95
C PRO A 363 -1.80 -8.70 -63.81
N LYS A 364 -2.19 -9.95 -63.59
CA LYS A 364 -3.52 -10.37 -63.27
C LYS A 364 -3.98 -9.55 -62.07
N SER A 365 -5.00 -8.67 -62.27
CA SER A 365 -5.73 -8.00 -61.21
C SER A 365 -6.20 -9.04 -60.21
N ALA A 366 -5.72 -8.98 -58.99
CA ALA A 366 -6.23 -9.75 -57.87
C ALA A 366 -7.69 -9.27 -57.65
N ALA A 367 -8.64 -10.16 -57.98
CA ALA A 367 -10.02 -9.95 -57.59
C ALA A 367 -10.10 -9.95 -56.07
N ASN A 368 -10.57 -8.83 -55.54
CA ASN A 368 -10.91 -8.69 -54.15
C ASN A 368 -12.18 -9.48 -53.85
N PRO A 369 -12.25 -10.26 -52.73
CA PRO A 369 -13.51 -10.70 -52.13
C PRO A 369 -14.17 -9.60 -51.30
#